data_01e19fb90310a6a18f8876a7d1a044c3
#
_entry.id   01e19fb90310a6a18f8876a7d1a044c3
#
_cell.length_a   1.000
_cell.length_b   1.000
_cell.length_c   1.000
_cell.angle_alpha   90.00
_cell.angle_beta   90.00
_cell.angle_gamma   90.00
#
_symmetry.space_group_name_H-M   'P 1'
#
loop_
_entity.id
_entity.type
_entity.pdbx_description
1 polymer ?
#
loop_
_entity_poly.entity_id
_entity_poly.type
_entity_poly.pdbx_seq_one_letter_code
_entity_poly.pdbx_strand_id
1 'polypeptide(L)'
;MNLARFIAMTDIMIRGHILNWPWRSREHRRIVRSDVISRVIPRYFKRYLHAAAVIPEREVVNNDKNDKIFTLWLQGEDKAPPLVKACYRSVRRNCKQELVVLDEKTVFDYITLPDYIMKKRKAGKISHAHFADICRVELLYQHGGYWLDSTGFATSEIQKWISDEDFFVYLTGDYIGSPYSFMQNCFIRARKGAYLLDAWRAMIFEYWKYENSNFDYFMHQLLFKTLVTNDERAKKYFEKMPHVAQDPTHALWWQYHDKPFDKEVFDEVTSRSFFQKTTYQQAKNPKKGSFADEMIKM
;
A
#
# COMPACT_ATOMS: atom_id res chain seq x y z
N MET A 1 24.17 9.85 -7.15
CA MET A 1 22.90 10.63 -6.94
C MET A 1 22.89 11.71 -8.00
N ASN A 2 21.83 11.84 -8.80
CA ASN A 2 21.78 12.91 -9.80
C ASN A 2 21.51 14.29 -9.15
N LEU A 3 21.92 15.38 -9.82
CA LEU A 3 21.81 16.74 -9.29
C LEU A 3 20.37 17.11 -8.89
N ALA A 4 19.38 16.73 -9.68
CA ALA A 4 17.99 17.07 -9.40
C ALA A 4 17.45 16.35 -8.14
N ARG A 5 17.90 15.10 -7.88
CA ARG A 5 17.59 14.41 -6.63
C ARG A 5 18.27 15.07 -5.44
N PHE A 6 19.52 15.48 -5.60
CA PHE A 6 20.24 16.24 -4.57
C PHE A 6 19.51 17.54 -4.22
N ILE A 7 19.10 18.31 -5.22
CA ILE A 7 18.33 19.55 -5.01
C ILE A 7 17.01 19.27 -4.27
N ALA A 8 16.26 18.26 -4.68
CA ALA A 8 14.97 17.91 -4.04
C ALA A 8 15.16 17.47 -2.57
N MET A 9 16.19 16.65 -2.28
CA MET A 9 16.50 16.24 -0.92
C MET A 9 16.97 17.42 -0.05
N THR A 10 17.79 18.30 -0.60
CA THR A 10 18.23 19.53 0.07
C THR A 10 17.07 20.45 0.38
N ASP A 11 16.13 20.61 -0.55
CA ASP A 11 14.92 21.39 -0.34
C ASP A 11 14.04 20.83 0.79
N ILE A 12 13.83 19.50 0.84
CA ILE A 12 13.12 18.84 1.94
C ILE A 12 13.88 19.06 3.28
N MET A 13 15.19 18.94 3.27
CA MET A 13 16.00 19.15 4.46
C MET A 13 15.89 20.60 4.96
N ILE A 14 16.07 21.58 4.08
CA ILE A 14 16.03 22.99 4.46
C ILE A 14 14.62 23.38 4.93
N ARG A 15 13.61 23.22 4.10
CA ARG A 15 12.24 23.67 4.39
C ARG A 15 11.51 22.74 5.38
N GLY A 16 11.72 21.44 5.28
CA GLY A 16 11.04 20.46 6.13
C GLY A 16 11.66 20.28 7.50
N HIS A 17 12.93 20.60 7.69
CA HIS A 17 13.63 20.43 8.97
C HIS A 17 14.26 21.71 9.48
N ILE A 18 15.20 22.34 8.76
CA ILE A 18 15.99 23.46 9.26
C ILE A 18 15.14 24.69 9.53
N LEU A 19 14.34 25.15 8.56
CA LEU A 19 13.48 26.32 8.70
C LEU A 19 12.33 26.11 9.69
N ASN A 20 12.06 24.86 10.05
CA ASN A 20 11.06 24.50 11.06
C ASN A 20 11.63 24.38 12.48
N TRP A 21 12.93 24.45 12.67
CA TRP A 21 13.63 24.44 13.94
C TRP A 21 13.88 25.88 14.40
N PRO A 22 13.77 26.24 15.66
CA PRO A 22 13.46 25.51 16.89
C PRO A 22 12.09 25.83 17.52
N TRP A 23 11.29 26.68 16.92
CA TRP A 23 10.20 27.43 17.56
C TRP A 23 8.81 26.74 17.56
N ARG A 24 8.69 25.51 17.05
CA ARG A 24 7.40 24.87 16.82
C ARG A 24 7.30 23.50 17.49
N SER A 25 6.07 23.12 17.88
CA SER A 25 5.80 21.81 18.46
C SER A 25 6.21 20.65 17.52
N ARG A 26 6.40 19.45 18.08
CA ARG A 26 6.73 18.24 17.31
C ARG A 26 5.67 17.96 16.23
N GLU A 27 4.41 18.18 16.55
CA GLU A 27 3.30 17.98 15.61
C GLU A 27 3.34 18.99 14.46
N HIS A 28 3.55 20.26 14.75
CA HIS A 28 3.68 21.28 13.72
C HIS A 28 4.84 20.97 12.76
N ARG A 29 6.01 20.55 13.28
CA ARG A 29 7.15 20.14 12.45
C ARG A 29 6.79 18.96 11.53
N ARG A 30 6.00 17.99 12.05
CA ARG A 30 5.51 16.85 11.26
C ARG A 30 4.61 17.30 10.12
N ILE A 31 3.68 18.20 10.38
CA ILE A 31 2.75 18.73 9.36
C ILE A 31 3.52 19.48 8.27
N VAL A 32 4.39 20.41 8.63
CA VAL A 32 5.16 21.20 7.64
C VAL A 32 6.08 20.30 6.83
N ARG A 33 6.76 19.33 7.46
CA ARG A 33 7.58 18.36 6.72
C ARG A 33 6.74 17.54 5.75
N SER A 34 5.57 17.06 6.16
CA SER A 34 4.65 16.31 5.30
C SER A 34 4.19 17.14 4.11
N ASP A 35 3.87 18.41 4.33
CA ASP A 35 3.50 19.33 3.26
C ASP A 35 4.63 19.57 2.25
N VAL A 36 5.86 19.82 2.74
CA VAL A 36 7.04 19.95 1.87
C VAL A 36 7.28 18.68 1.05
N ILE A 37 7.26 17.50 1.69
CA ILE A 37 7.43 16.21 1.01
C ILE A 37 6.35 16.02 -0.06
N SER A 38 5.10 16.31 0.27
CA SER A 38 3.95 16.12 -0.63
C SER A 38 4.01 16.97 -1.91
N ARG A 39 4.82 18.01 -1.93
CA ARG A 39 5.04 18.90 -3.09
C ARG A 39 6.35 18.63 -3.80
N VAL A 40 7.43 18.43 -3.06
CA VAL A 40 8.78 18.28 -3.65
C VAL A 40 8.95 16.95 -4.34
N ILE A 41 8.55 15.84 -3.70
CA ILE A 41 8.74 14.51 -4.26
C ILE A 41 7.90 14.29 -5.54
N PRO A 42 6.60 14.61 -5.61
CA PRO A 42 5.85 14.50 -6.85
C PRO A 42 6.42 15.37 -7.98
N ARG A 43 6.94 16.56 -7.68
CA ARG A 43 7.62 17.40 -8.70
C ARG A 43 8.85 16.68 -9.25
N TYR A 44 9.63 16.04 -8.41
CA TYR A 44 10.77 15.23 -8.85
C TYR A 44 10.32 14.04 -9.70
N PHE A 45 9.20 13.37 -9.34
CA PHE A 45 8.70 12.17 -9.99
C PHE A 45 8.06 12.42 -11.36
N LYS A 46 7.73 13.67 -11.71
CA LYS A 46 7.26 14.02 -13.07
C LYS A 46 8.16 13.51 -14.19
N ARG A 47 9.45 13.34 -13.93
CA ARG A 47 10.42 12.79 -14.88
C ARG A 47 10.13 11.35 -15.33
N TYR A 48 9.30 10.62 -14.59
CA TYR A 48 8.93 9.23 -14.89
C TYR A 48 7.57 9.12 -15.59
N LEU A 49 6.85 10.24 -15.79
CA LEU A 49 5.54 10.24 -16.46
C LEU A 49 5.60 9.74 -17.91
N HIS A 50 6.73 9.92 -18.59
CA HIS A 50 6.90 9.41 -19.95
C HIS A 50 6.70 7.88 -20.02
N ALA A 51 7.00 7.13 -18.95
CA ALA A 51 6.78 5.70 -18.90
C ALA A 51 5.29 5.34 -18.85
N ALA A 52 4.47 6.17 -18.21
CA ALA A 52 3.02 6.02 -18.19
C ALA A 52 2.39 6.46 -19.52
N ALA A 53 2.90 7.53 -20.12
CA ALA A 53 2.36 8.11 -21.35
C ALA A 53 2.34 7.14 -22.54
N VAL A 54 3.27 6.18 -22.59
CA VAL A 54 3.38 5.17 -23.65
C VAL A 54 2.56 3.90 -23.39
N ILE A 55 1.92 3.76 -22.21
CA ILE A 55 1.09 2.61 -21.88
C ILE A 55 -0.20 2.67 -22.70
N PRO A 56 -0.49 1.64 -23.53
CA PRO A 56 -1.74 1.57 -24.24
C PRO A 56 -2.90 1.27 -23.30
N GLU A 57 -4.09 1.71 -23.68
CA GLU A 57 -5.31 1.16 -23.08
C GLU A 57 -5.47 -0.29 -23.54
N ARG A 58 -5.75 -1.17 -22.60
CA ARG A 58 -6.02 -2.57 -22.86
C ARG A 58 -7.47 -2.89 -22.52
N GLU A 59 -8.00 -3.94 -23.11
CA GLU A 59 -9.27 -4.48 -22.66
C GLU A 59 -9.16 -4.95 -21.20
N VAL A 60 -10.09 -4.48 -20.38
CA VAL A 60 -10.17 -4.89 -18.98
C VAL A 60 -10.83 -6.26 -18.90
N VAL A 61 -10.12 -7.23 -18.35
CA VAL A 61 -10.61 -8.60 -18.23
C VAL A 61 -11.44 -8.72 -16.95
N ASN A 62 -12.74 -9.00 -17.13
CA ASN A 62 -13.61 -9.34 -16.03
C ASN A 62 -13.49 -10.85 -15.71
N ASN A 63 -12.80 -11.19 -14.66
CA ASN A 63 -12.56 -12.56 -14.20
C ASN A 63 -12.93 -12.74 -12.71
N ASP A 64 -13.91 -12.01 -12.22
CA ASP A 64 -14.26 -11.90 -10.80
C ASP A 64 -14.46 -13.27 -10.11
N LYS A 65 -14.88 -14.30 -10.85
CA LYS A 65 -15.07 -15.66 -10.30
C LYS A 65 -13.76 -16.37 -9.94
N ASN A 66 -12.66 -15.98 -10.58
CA ASN A 66 -11.33 -16.58 -10.39
C ASN A 66 -10.35 -15.61 -9.73
N ASP A 67 -10.82 -14.43 -9.32
CA ASP A 67 -10.00 -13.44 -8.66
C ASP A 67 -9.46 -13.98 -7.33
N LYS A 68 -8.17 -13.78 -7.11
CA LYS A 68 -7.45 -14.21 -5.91
C LYS A 68 -7.11 -13.01 -5.04
N ILE A 69 -6.93 -13.24 -3.75
CA ILE A 69 -6.30 -12.30 -2.84
C ILE A 69 -4.84 -12.70 -2.69
N PHE A 70 -3.93 -11.88 -3.19
CA PHE A 70 -2.49 -12.07 -3.04
C PHE A 70 -1.99 -11.37 -1.79
N THR A 71 -1.07 -12.03 -1.08
CA THR A 71 -0.32 -11.44 0.03
C THR A 71 1.10 -11.99 0.03
N LEU A 72 2.05 -11.26 0.61
CA LEU A 72 3.46 -11.65 0.63
C LEU A 72 4.04 -11.55 2.04
N TRP A 73 4.59 -12.65 2.53
CA TRP A 73 5.43 -12.71 3.71
C TRP A 73 6.75 -13.39 3.36
N LEU A 74 7.81 -12.63 3.21
CA LEU A 74 9.07 -13.10 2.62
C LEU A 74 9.67 -14.35 3.27
N GLN A 75 9.40 -14.55 4.57
CA GLN A 75 9.90 -15.71 5.33
C GLN A 75 9.01 -16.96 5.22
N GLY A 76 7.89 -16.86 4.51
CA GLY A 76 6.87 -17.91 4.40
C GLY A 76 5.84 -17.89 5.53
N GLU A 77 4.64 -18.45 5.24
CA GLU A 77 3.50 -18.48 6.18
C GLU A 77 3.85 -19.13 7.51
N ASP A 78 4.61 -20.23 7.49
CA ASP A 78 4.97 -20.98 8.70
C ASP A 78 5.77 -20.15 9.70
N LYS A 79 6.58 -19.21 9.21
CA LYS A 79 7.41 -18.33 10.03
C LYS A 79 6.74 -16.99 10.34
N ALA A 80 5.50 -16.81 9.91
CA ALA A 80 4.77 -15.58 10.18
C ALA A 80 4.42 -15.44 11.67
N PRO A 81 4.45 -14.23 12.24
CA PRO A 81 4.03 -13.96 13.62
C PRO A 81 2.57 -14.37 13.87
N PRO A 82 2.19 -14.66 15.14
CA PRO A 82 0.84 -15.10 15.46
C PRO A 82 -0.27 -14.22 14.93
N LEU A 83 -0.14 -12.88 15.02
CA LEU A 83 -1.12 -11.96 14.48
C LEU A 83 -1.23 -12.07 12.95
N VAL A 84 -0.12 -12.22 12.23
CA VAL A 84 -0.13 -12.37 10.77
C VAL A 84 -0.83 -13.67 10.37
N LYS A 85 -0.57 -14.78 11.09
CA LYS A 85 -1.31 -16.03 10.89
C LYS A 85 -2.81 -15.88 11.17
N ALA A 86 -3.18 -15.10 12.19
CA ALA A 86 -4.58 -14.77 12.47
C ALA A 86 -5.22 -13.95 11.33
N CYS A 87 -4.48 -13.01 10.74
CA CYS A 87 -4.94 -12.29 9.54
C CYS A 87 -5.23 -13.27 8.39
N TYR A 88 -4.35 -14.23 8.13
CA TYR A 88 -4.59 -15.22 7.06
C TYR A 88 -5.82 -16.11 7.36
N ARG A 89 -5.97 -16.57 8.61
CA ARG A 89 -7.17 -17.33 9.01
C ARG A 89 -8.44 -16.49 8.81
N SER A 90 -8.40 -15.22 9.18
CA SER A 90 -9.55 -14.32 9.04
C SER A 90 -9.95 -14.12 7.57
N VAL A 91 -8.99 -13.98 6.67
CA VAL A 91 -9.24 -13.87 5.22
C VAL A 91 -9.85 -15.16 4.67
N ARG A 92 -9.26 -16.32 4.98
CA ARG A 92 -9.78 -17.64 4.56
C ARG A 92 -11.18 -17.92 5.07
N ARG A 93 -11.54 -17.38 6.24
CA ARG A 93 -12.87 -17.56 6.84
C ARG A 93 -13.92 -16.61 6.26
N ASN A 94 -13.55 -15.37 6.00
CA ASN A 94 -14.51 -14.29 5.71
C ASN A 94 -14.58 -13.91 4.23
N CYS A 95 -13.57 -14.22 3.41
CA CYS A 95 -13.56 -13.87 1.99
C CYS A 95 -13.85 -15.12 1.14
N LYS A 96 -14.59 -14.94 0.05
CA LYS A 96 -14.89 -16.00 -0.93
C LYS A 96 -13.69 -16.31 -1.83
N GLN A 97 -12.84 -15.32 -2.05
CA GLN A 97 -11.67 -15.42 -2.91
C GLN A 97 -10.60 -16.29 -2.25
N GLU A 98 -9.90 -17.07 -3.07
CA GLU A 98 -8.73 -17.83 -2.62
C GLU A 98 -7.63 -16.87 -2.12
N LEU A 99 -7.15 -17.10 -0.89
CA LEU A 99 -5.96 -16.41 -0.38
C LEU A 99 -4.69 -17.14 -0.82
N VAL A 100 -3.86 -16.45 -1.59
CA VAL A 100 -2.53 -16.93 -2.02
C VAL A 100 -1.47 -16.24 -1.17
N VAL A 101 -0.89 -16.98 -0.22
CA VAL A 101 0.19 -16.50 0.63
C VAL A 101 1.52 -16.83 -0.03
N LEU A 102 2.24 -15.81 -0.49
CA LEU A 102 3.51 -15.93 -1.19
C LEU A 102 4.69 -15.67 -0.25
N ASP A 103 5.84 -16.26 -0.57
CA ASP A 103 7.11 -15.99 0.08
C ASP A 103 8.18 -15.48 -0.93
N GLU A 104 9.43 -15.33 -0.47
CA GLU A 104 10.53 -14.84 -1.30
C GLU A 104 10.84 -15.72 -2.52
N LYS A 105 10.42 -17.01 -2.51
CA LYS A 105 10.62 -17.95 -3.60
C LYS A 105 9.36 -18.11 -4.45
N THR A 106 8.25 -18.43 -3.83
CA THR A 106 6.98 -18.75 -4.50
C THR A 106 6.36 -17.57 -5.22
N VAL A 107 6.75 -16.33 -4.88
CA VAL A 107 6.32 -15.14 -5.63
C VAL A 107 6.74 -15.21 -7.11
N PHE A 108 7.86 -15.85 -7.41
CA PHE A 108 8.37 -15.99 -8.78
C PHE A 108 7.70 -17.11 -9.60
N ASP A 109 6.84 -17.91 -8.99
CA ASP A 109 5.93 -18.81 -9.70
C ASP A 109 4.78 -18.03 -10.37
N TYR A 110 4.54 -16.81 -9.91
CA TYR A 110 3.46 -15.92 -10.37
C TYR A 110 3.95 -14.73 -11.19
N ILE A 111 5.16 -14.21 -10.93
CA ILE A 111 5.67 -13.01 -11.59
C ILE A 111 7.10 -13.17 -12.08
N THR A 112 7.40 -12.40 -13.12
CA THR A 112 8.77 -12.20 -13.59
C THR A 112 9.13 -10.73 -13.44
N LEU A 113 10.23 -10.44 -12.75
CA LEU A 113 10.72 -9.08 -12.57
C LEU A 113 11.95 -8.81 -13.47
N PRO A 114 12.12 -7.58 -13.97
CA PRO A 114 13.29 -7.21 -14.75
C PRO A 114 14.61 -7.45 -13.98
N ASP A 115 15.63 -7.86 -14.69
CA ASP A 115 16.96 -8.15 -14.14
C ASP A 115 17.53 -7.01 -13.30
N TYR A 116 17.32 -5.76 -13.70
CA TYR A 116 17.85 -4.62 -12.94
C TYR A 116 17.19 -4.48 -11.57
N ILE A 117 15.91 -4.86 -11.40
CA ILE A 117 15.22 -4.92 -10.11
C ILE A 117 15.84 -6.02 -9.26
N MET A 118 16.01 -7.22 -9.82
CA MET A 118 16.60 -8.36 -9.11
C MET A 118 18.05 -8.09 -8.66
N LYS A 119 18.85 -7.49 -9.53
CA LYS A 119 20.22 -7.06 -9.20
C LYS A 119 20.24 -6.03 -8.06
N LYS A 120 19.34 -5.04 -8.09
CA LYS A 120 19.23 -4.02 -7.03
C LYS A 120 18.72 -4.60 -5.72
N ARG A 121 17.76 -5.54 -5.77
CA ARG A 121 17.27 -6.27 -4.60
C ARG A 121 18.42 -7.05 -3.94
N LYS A 122 19.15 -7.86 -4.72
CA LYS A 122 20.32 -8.63 -4.24
C LYS A 122 21.42 -7.73 -3.65
N ALA A 123 21.61 -6.54 -4.21
CA ALA A 123 22.58 -5.56 -3.73
C ALA A 123 22.09 -4.75 -2.51
N GLY A 124 20.93 -5.08 -1.91
CA GLY A 124 20.36 -4.38 -0.75
C GLY A 124 19.85 -2.96 -1.02
N LYS A 125 19.73 -2.56 -2.29
CA LYS A 125 19.27 -1.22 -2.70
C LYS A 125 17.75 -1.08 -2.64
N ILE A 126 17.02 -2.19 -2.70
CA ILE A 126 15.56 -2.27 -2.56
C ILE A 126 15.27 -2.96 -1.24
N SER A 127 14.67 -2.25 -0.30
CA SER A 127 14.26 -2.79 1.01
C SER A 127 13.17 -3.87 0.86
N HIS A 128 12.93 -4.66 1.91
CA HIS A 128 11.87 -5.67 1.94
C HIS A 128 10.49 -5.07 1.66
N ALA A 129 10.18 -3.90 2.26
CA ALA A 129 8.92 -3.21 2.05
C ALA A 129 8.74 -2.76 0.59
N HIS A 130 9.74 -2.07 0.01
CA HIS A 130 9.66 -1.64 -1.39
C HIS A 130 9.71 -2.80 -2.39
N PHE A 131 10.32 -3.92 -2.03
CA PHE A 131 10.24 -5.14 -2.85
C PHE A 131 8.81 -5.71 -2.85
N ALA A 132 8.16 -5.76 -1.69
CA ALA A 132 6.75 -6.15 -1.61
C ALA A 132 5.85 -5.17 -2.40
N ASP A 133 6.16 -3.87 -2.38
CA ASP A 133 5.45 -2.87 -3.19
C ASP A 133 5.59 -3.11 -4.70
N ILE A 134 6.75 -3.54 -5.18
CA ILE A 134 6.97 -3.94 -6.57
C ILE A 134 6.18 -5.21 -6.90
N CYS A 135 6.27 -6.23 -6.04
CA CYS A 135 5.59 -7.50 -6.25
C CYS A 135 4.06 -7.33 -6.31
N ARG A 136 3.45 -6.50 -5.45
CA ARG A 136 2.00 -6.31 -5.43
C ARG A 136 1.46 -5.74 -6.74
N VAL A 137 2.13 -4.74 -7.31
CA VAL A 137 1.67 -4.17 -8.58
C VAL A 137 1.93 -5.11 -9.75
N GLU A 138 3.01 -5.89 -9.71
CA GLU A 138 3.31 -6.89 -10.74
C GLU A 138 2.33 -8.07 -10.71
N LEU A 139 2.00 -8.59 -9.53
CA LEU A 139 0.99 -9.63 -9.34
C LEU A 139 -0.35 -9.21 -9.94
N LEU A 140 -0.83 -8.03 -9.56
CA LEU A 140 -2.10 -7.52 -10.05
C LEU A 140 -2.07 -7.18 -11.55
N TYR A 141 -0.92 -6.74 -12.08
CA TYR A 141 -0.75 -6.51 -13.52
C TYR A 141 -0.90 -7.80 -14.33
N GLN A 142 -0.29 -8.91 -13.84
CA GLN A 142 -0.29 -10.18 -14.58
C GLN A 142 -1.59 -10.97 -14.39
N HIS A 143 -2.18 -10.91 -13.19
CA HIS A 143 -3.30 -11.79 -12.83
C HIS A 143 -4.62 -11.06 -12.59
N GLY A 144 -4.59 -9.78 -12.23
CA GLY A 144 -5.75 -9.09 -11.65
C GLY A 144 -6.02 -9.58 -10.21
N GLY A 145 -7.21 -9.29 -9.69
CA GLY A 145 -7.63 -9.72 -8.36
C GLY A 145 -7.40 -8.65 -7.28
N TYR A 146 -6.94 -9.10 -6.12
CA TYR A 146 -6.78 -8.25 -4.94
C TYR A 146 -5.40 -8.43 -4.33
N TRP A 147 -4.85 -7.34 -3.84
CA TRP A 147 -3.78 -7.37 -2.88
C TRP A 147 -4.31 -7.01 -1.50
N LEU A 148 -3.93 -7.79 -0.50
CA LEU A 148 -4.12 -7.43 0.91
C LEU A 148 -2.80 -7.68 1.65
N ASP A 149 -2.29 -6.66 2.35
CA ASP A 149 -1.10 -6.82 3.17
C ASP A 149 -1.29 -7.95 4.19
N SER A 150 -0.23 -8.68 4.49
CA SER A 150 -0.21 -9.80 5.46
C SER A 150 -0.68 -9.41 6.87
N THR A 151 -0.87 -8.12 7.13
CA THR A 151 -1.42 -7.59 8.37
C THR A 151 -2.85 -7.04 8.21
N GLY A 152 -3.55 -7.42 7.14
CA GLY A 152 -4.97 -7.15 6.94
C GLY A 152 -5.82 -8.25 7.59
N PHE A 153 -6.57 -7.91 8.64
CA PHE A 153 -7.49 -8.82 9.32
C PHE A 153 -8.89 -8.65 8.73
N ALA A 154 -9.37 -9.63 7.97
CA ALA A 154 -10.68 -9.58 7.35
C ALA A 154 -11.79 -9.81 8.37
N THR A 155 -12.85 -9.00 8.33
CA THR A 155 -13.99 -9.05 9.25
C THR A 155 -15.29 -9.42 8.54
N SER A 156 -15.33 -9.30 7.22
CA SER A 156 -16.44 -9.70 6.36
C SER A 156 -15.96 -9.97 4.94
N GLU A 157 -16.87 -10.30 4.03
CA GLU A 157 -16.59 -10.41 2.61
C GLU A 157 -16.18 -9.05 2.01
N ILE A 158 -15.41 -9.10 0.94
CA ILE A 158 -15.12 -7.90 0.13
C ILE A 158 -16.45 -7.37 -0.41
N GLN A 159 -16.71 -6.11 -0.17
CA GLN A 159 -17.93 -5.45 -0.57
C GLN A 159 -18.09 -5.46 -2.10
N LYS A 160 -19.31 -5.76 -2.57
CA LYS A 160 -19.59 -5.90 -3.99
C LYS A 160 -19.17 -4.68 -4.81
N TRP A 161 -19.41 -3.47 -4.30
CA TRP A 161 -19.02 -2.24 -5.00
C TRP A 161 -17.50 -2.13 -5.24
N ILE A 162 -16.65 -2.71 -4.35
CA ILE A 162 -15.19 -2.79 -4.58
C ILE A 162 -14.88 -3.79 -5.69
N SER A 163 -15.57 -4.94 -5.69
CA SER A 163 -15.35 -5.98 -6.71
C SER A 163 -15.78 -5.53 -8.11
N ASP A 164 -16.76 -4.64 -8.19
CA ASP A 164 -17.26 -4.10 -9.45
C ASP A 164 -16.28 -3.12 -10.12
N GLU A 165 -15.32 -2.56 -9.34
CA GLU A 165 -14.35 -1.61 -9.85
C GLU A 165 -13.22 -2.28 -10.66
N ASP A 166 -12.79 -1.61 -11.73
CA ASP A 166 -11.59 -2.01 -12.48
C ASP A 166 -10.31 -1.78 -11.70
N PHE A 167 -10.29 -0.70 -10.90
CA PHE A 167 -9.21 -0.35 -10.00
C PHE A 167 -9.76 0.39 -8.78
N PHE A 168 -9.29 0.00 -7.60
CA PHE A 168 -9.65 0.69 -6.36
C PHE A 168 -8.51 0.64 -5.34
N VAL A 169 -8.30 1.77 -4.68
CA VAL A 169 -7.46 1.94 -3.49
C VAL A 169 -8.15 2.89 -2.52
N TYR A 170 -7.96 2.68 -1.21
CA TYR A 170 -8.37 3.66 -0.21
C TYR A 170 -7.47 4.88 -0.26
N LEU A 171 -8.05 6.07 -0.12
CA LEU A 171 -7.32 7.33 -0.03
C LEU A 171 -6.92 7.61 1.42
N THR A 172 -5.86 8.40 1.61
CA THR A 172 -5.50 8.87 2.95
C THR A 172 -6.65 9.70 3.52
N GLY A 173 -7.12 9.32 4.70
CA GLY A 173 -8.12 10.07 5.44
C GLY A 173 -7.50 11.22 6.25
N ASP A 174 -8.36 12.02 6.86
CA ASP A 174 -7.94 13.17 7.68
C ASP A 174 -7.48 12.75 9.08
N TYR A 175 -7.98 11.64 9.58
CA TYR A 175 -7.79 11.20 10.96
C TYR A 175 -6.60 10.26 11.15
N ILE A 176 -6.46 9.26 10.27
CA ILE A 176 -5.45 8.21 10.38
C ILE A 176 -4.52 8.24 9.16
N GLY A 177 -3.23 8.09 9.43
CA GLY A 177 -2.21 7.94 8.41
C GLY A 177 -1.30 9.14 8.25
N SER A 178 -0.50 9.12 7.20
CA SER A 178 0.39 10.21 6.84
C SER A 178 -0.27 11.09 5.76
N PRO A 179 -0.53 12.37 6.04
CA PRO A 179 -1.26 13.24 5.12
C PRO A 179 -0.64 13.33 3.72
N TYR A 180 0.66 13.07 3.62
CA TYR A 180 1.35 13.16 2.33
C TYR A 180 1.37 11.85 1.54
N SER A 181 0.97 10.71 2.13
CA SER A 181 0.97 9.42 1.41
C SER A 181 -0.05 9.36 0.27
N PHE A 182 -1.09 10.18 0.33
CA PHE A 182 -2.14 10.33 -0.67
C PHE A 182 -3.12 9.15 -0.75
N MET A 183 -2.63 7.92 -0.76
CA MET A 183 -3.44 6.70 -0.81
C MET A 183 -2.77 5.59 0.00
N GLN A 184 -3.53 4.52 0.27
CA GLN A 184 -3.03 3.32 0.92
C GLN A 184 -2.83 2.19 -0.09
N ASN A 185 -1.69 1.54 -0.01
CA ASN A 185 -1.39 0.39 -0.84
C ASN A 185 -1.46 -0.95 -0.08
N CYS A 186 -1.99 -0.93 1.14
CA CYS A 186 -2.21 -2.14 1.93
C CYS A 186 -3.38 -3.00 1.42
N PHE A 187 -4.29 -2.40 0.68
CA PHE A 187 -5.34 -3.07 -0.09
C PHE A 187 -5.43 -2.42 -1.47
N ILE A 188 -5.46 -3.25 -2.51
CA ILE A 188 -5.64 -2.83 -3.90
C ILE A 188 -6.58 -3.81 -4.58
N ARG A 189 -7.63 -3.32 -5.23
CA ARG A 189 -8.38 -4.03 -6.26
C ARG A 189 -7.83 -3.63 -7.62
N ALA A 190 -7.56 -4.59 -8.49
CA ALA A 190 -7.30 -4.28 -9.89
C ALA A 190 -7.72 -5.44 -10.79
N ARG A 191 -8.47 -5.14 -11.85
CA ARG A 191 -8.67 -6.06 -12.95
C ARG A 191 -7.46 -6.05 -13.87
N LYS A 192 -7.15 -7.18 -14.49
CA LYS A 192 -6.12 -7.26 -15.52
C LYS A 192 -6.47 -6.32 -16.66
N GLY A 193 -5.56 -5.41 -17.00
CA GLY A 193 -5.80 -4.37 -18.02
C GLY A 193 -6.28 -3.03 -17.45
N ALA A 194 -6.46 -2.92 -16.14
CA ALA A 194 -6.81 -1.64 -15.52
C ALA A 194 -5.70 -0.60 -15.74
N TYR A 195 -6.03 0.46 -16.49
CA TYR A 195 -5.05 1.47 -16.94
C TYR A 195 -4.27 2.12 -15.78
N LEU A 196 -4.96 2.45 -14.67
CA LEU A 196 -4.29 3.07 -13.52
C LEU A 196 -3.19 2.19 -12.93
N LEU A 197 -3.42 0.87 -12.86
CA LEU A 197 -2.41 -0.07 -12.38
C LEU A 197 -1.23 -0.17 -13.36
N ASP A 198 -1.54 -0.30 -14.64
CA ASP A 198 -0.53 -0.47 -15.69
C ASP A 198 0.40 0.76 -15.77
N ALA A 199 -0.17 1.96 -15.75
CA ALA A 199 0.56 3.21 -15.79
C ALA A 199 1.38 3.43 -14.50
N TRP A 200 0.80 3.13 -13.33
CA TRP A 200 1.51 3.22 -12.05
C TRP A 200 2.69 2.24 -11.99
N ARG A 201 2.48 0.98 -12.40
CA ARG A 201 3.54 -0.02 -12.52
C ARG A 201 4.67 0.46 -13.41
N ALA A 202 4.36 1.02 -14.58
CA ALA A 202 5.37 1.54 -15.51
C ALA A 202 6.23 2.62 -14.85
N MET A 203 5.64 3.56 -14.11
CA MET A 203 6.39 4.58 -13.37
C MET A 203 7.26 3.99 -12.25
N ILE A 204 6.79 2.98 -11.52
CA ILE A 204 7.56 2.29 -10.49
C ILE A 204 8.79 1.61 -11.11
N PHE A 205 8.61 0.92 -12.22
CA PHE A 205 9.69 0.23 -12.92
C PHE A 205 10.70 1.22 -13.50
N GLU A 206 10.24 2.31 -14.10
CA GLU A 206 11.10 3.37 -14.61
C GLU A 206 11.89 4.04 -13.48
N TYR A 207 11.27 4.30 -12.32
CA TYR A 207 11.99 4.78 -11.14
C TYR A 207 13.14 3.84 -10.78
N TRP A 208 12.88 2.55 -10.59
CA TRP A 208 13.89 1.58 -10.20
C TRP A 208 14.91 1.26 -11.30
N LYS A 209 14.65 1.61 -12.55
CA LYS A 209 15.64 1.53 -13.62
C LYS A 209 16.77 2.54 -13.40
N TYR A 210 16.46 3.75 -12.97
CA TYR A 210 17.41 4.84 -12.81
C TYR A 210 17.88 5.06 -11.38
N GLU A 211 17.07 4.77 -10.38
CA GLU A 211 17.35 5.06 -8.98
C GLU A 211 17.89 3.85 -8.23
N ASN A 212 18.82 4.10 -7.28
CA ASN A 212 19.49 3.05 -6.52
C ASN A 212 19.08 3.01 -5.03
N SER A 213 18.12 3.82 -4.63
CA SER A 213 17.55 3.84 -3.29
C SER A 213 16.15 4.45 -3.34
N ASN A 214 15.30 4.12 -2.37
CA ASN A 214 14.03 4.81 -2.20
C ASN A 214 14.27 6.29 -1.91
N PHE A 215 13.33 7.12 -2.36
CA PHE A 215 13.35 8.55 -2.06
C PHE A 215 12.71 8.82 -0.69
N ASP A 216 11.61 8.14 -0.44
CA ASP A 216 10.83 8.21 0.79
C ASP A 216 10.17 6.85 1.03
N TYR A 217 9.67 6.61 2.26
CA TYR A 217 8.94 5.38 2.57
C TYR A 217 7.66 5.24 1.73
N PHE A 218 6.95 6.34 1.46
CA PHE A 218 5.72 6.36 0.66
C PHE A 218 5.96 6.66 -0.82
N MET A 219 7.16 6.36 -1.34
CA MET A 219 7.48 6.70 -2.74
C MET A 219 6.55 6.07 -3.76
N HIS A 220 6.05 4.85 -3.53
CA HIS A 220 5.12 4.18 -4.45
C HIS A 220 3.78 4.92 -4.52
N GLN A 221 3.26 5.33 -3.37
CA GLN A 221 2.05 6.13 -3.25
C GLN A 221 2.24 7.53 -3.88
N LEU A 222 3.41 8.13 -3.70
CA LEU A 222 3.73 9.43 -4.29
C LEU A 222 3.94 9.37 -5.82
N LEU A 223 4.41 8.23 -6.35
CA LEU A 223 4.40 7.97 -7.79
C LEU A 223 2.96 7.90 -8.33
N PHE A 224 2.06 7.20 -7.63
CA PHE A 224 0.64 7.16 -7.97
C PHE A 224 0.01 8.57 -7.93
N LYS A 225 0.24 9.34 -6.85
CA LYS A 225 -0.19 10.74 -6.77
C LYS A 225 0.30 11.54 -7.97
N THR A 226 1.59 11.41 -8.32
CA THR A 226 2.17 12.14 -9.44
C THR A 226 1.48 11.76 -10.75
N LEU A 227 1.19 10.49 -10.96
CA LEU A 227 0.48 9.98 -12.12
C LEU A 227 -0.90 10.65 -12.25
N VAL A 228 -1.77 10.46 -11.26
CA VAL A 228 -3.17 10.91 -11.34
C VAL A 228 -3.35 12.43 -11.30
N THR A 229 -2.33 13.17 -10.89
CA THR A 229 -2.37 14.64 -10.87
C THR A 229 -1.73 15.30 -12.10
N ASN A 230 -1.01 14.55 -12.94
CA ASN A 230 -0.26 15.15 -14.08
C ASN A 230 -0.43 14.42 -15.41
N ASP A 231 -1.04 13.24 -15.44
CA ASP A 231 -1.42 12.53 -16.67
C ASP A 231 -2.93 12.65 -16.84
N GLU A 232 -3.39 13.27 -17.92
CA GLU A 232 -4.82 13.56 -18.14
C GLU A 232 -5.67 12.30 -18.28
N ARG A 233 -5.09 11.22 -18.81
CA ARG A 233 -5.78 9.93 -18.94
C ARG A 233 -5.92 9.26 -17.59
N ALA A 234 -4.84 9.18 -16.82
CA ALA A 234 -4.86 8.63 -15.46
C ALA A 234 -5.82 9.41 -14.55
N LYS A 235 -5.85 10.74 -14.69
CA LYS A 235 -6.77 11.61 -13.96
C LYS A 235 -8.23 11.24 -14.24
N LYS A 236 -8.61 11.03 -15.50
CA LYS A 236 -9.98 10.61 -15.86
C LYS A 236 -10.39 9.28 -15.24
N TYR A 237 -9.49 8.29 -15.21
CA TYR A 237 -9.76 7.01 -14.56
C TYR A 237 -9.83 7.14 -13.04
N PHE A 238 -8.94 7.95 -12.47
CA PHE A 238 -8.94 8.21 -11.02
C PHE A 238 -10.21 8.93 -10.56
N GLU A 239 -10.70 9.92 -11.33
CA GLU A 239 -11.94 10.65 -11.03
C GLU A 239 -13.19 9.75 -11.07
N LYS A 240 -13.16 8.64 -11.84
CA LYS A 240 -14.24 7.65 -11.88
C LYS A 240 -14.19 6.65 -10.72
N MET A 241 -13.01 6.41 -10.16
CA MET A 241 -12.83 5.51 -9.03
C MET A 241 -13.54 6.08 -7.78
N PRO A 242 -14.23 5.27 -6.97
CA PRO A 242 -14.78 5.73 -5.70
C PRO A 242 -13.70 6.29 -4.76
N HIS A 243 -13.88 7.49 -4.27
CA HIS A 243 -12.95 8.14 -3.34
C HIS A 243 -13.37 7.87 -1.90
N VAL A 244 -12.80 6.83 -1.30
CA VAL A 244 -13.13 6.36 0.05
C VAL A 244 -11.91 6.51 0.95
N ALA A 245 -12.10 7.17 2.11
CA ALA A 245 -11.06 7.34 3.11
C ALA A 245 -10.70 6.00 3.79
N GLN A 246 -9.44 5.83 4.12
CA GLN A 246 -8.93 4.64 4.80
C GLN A 246 -9.33 4.51 6.28
N ASP A 247 -9.81 5.60 6.91
CA ASP A 247 -9.99 5.66 8.36
C ASP A 247 -10.77 4.45 8.94
N PRO A 248 -11.88 3.99 8.33
CA PRO A 248 -12.57 2.80 8.81
C PRO A 248 -11.72 1.51 8.81
N THR A 249 -10.77 1.39 7.89
CA THR A 249 -9.91 0.20 7.79
C THR A 249 -8.79 0.15 8.84
N HIS A 250 -8.55 1.25 9.56
CA HIS A 250 -7.49 1.38 10.54
C HIS A 250 -8.01 1.62 11.97
N ALA A 251 -9.31 1.93 12.10
CA ALA A 251 -9.90 2.42 13.34
C ALA A 251 -9.73 1.44 14.51
N LEU A 252 -9.97 0.15 14.31
CA LEU A 252 -9.87 -0.85 15.36
C LEU A 252 -8.47 -0.90 15.96
N TRP A 253 -7.45 -1.03 15.12
CA TRP A 253 -6.08 -1.19 15.59
C TRP A 253 -5.55 0.08 16.26
N TRP A 254 -5.71 1.22 15.64
CA TRP A 254 -5.17 2.48 16.15
C TRP A 254 -5.82 2.95 17.44
N GLN A 255 -7.09 2.60 17.65
CA GLN A 255 -7.82 3.08 18.83
C GLN A 255 -7.90 2.06 19.96
N TYR A 256 -7.81 0.74 19.65
CA TYR A 256 -8.20 -0.29 20.60
C TYR A 256 -7.20 -1.43 20.79
N HIS A 257 -6.13 -1.59 19.98
CA HIS A 257 -5.28 -2.79 19.98
C HIS A 257 -4.79 -3.23 21.36
N ASP A 258 -4.50 -2.31 22.28
CA ASP A 258 -3.99 -2.56 23.65
C ASP A 258 -5.05 -2.41 24.75
N LYS A 259 -6.27 -2.06 24.39
CA LYS A 259 -7.39 -1.93 25.34
C LYS A 259 -8.00 -3.31 25.65
N PRO A 260 -8.69 -3.47 26.81
CA PRO A 260 -9.49 -4.65 27.08
C PRO A 260 -10.47 -4.91 25.93
N PHE A 261 -10.59 -6.18 25.54
CA PHE A 261 -11.50 -6.59 24.47
C PHE A 261 -12.95 -6.35 24.86
N ASP A 262 -13.68 -5.76 23.96
CA ASP A 262 -15.12 -5.54 24.04
C ASP A 262 -15.74 -5.98 22.72
N LYS A 263 -16.64 -6.93 22.77
CA LYS A 263 -17.26 -7.53 21.59
C LYS A 263 -18.17 -6.56 20.85
N GLU A 264 -18.91 -5.70 21.57
CA GLU A 264 -19.82 -4.72 20.96
C GLU A 264 -19.02 -3.66 20.21
N VAL A 265 -17.96 -3.14 20.82
CA VAL A 265 -17.02 -2.22 20.17
C VAL A 265 -16.34 -2.88 18.96
N PHE A 266 -15.93 -4.15 19.08
CA PHE A 266 -15.35 -4.87 17.96
C PHE A 266 -16.33 -4.93 16.79
N ASP A 267 -17.56 -5.34 17.03
CA ASP A 267 -18.60 -5.47 15.99
C ASP A 267 -18.96 -4.12 15.36
N GLU A 268 -19.12 -3.08 16.18
CA GLU A 268 -19.42 -1.73 15.70
C GLU A 268 -18.32 -1.21 14.78
N VAL A 269 -17.06 -1.27 15.21
CA VAL A 269 -15.93 -0.73 14.44
C VAL A 269 -15.69 -1.54 13.15
N THR A 270 -15.80 -2.86 13.24
CA THR A 270 -15.55 -3.74 12.09
C THR A 270 -16.69 -3.75 11.06
N SER A 271 -17.90 -3.34 11.45
CA SER A 271 -19.02 -3.20 10.50
C SER A 271 -18.78 -2.15 9.41
N ARG A 272 -17.85 -1.22 9.64
CA ARG A 272 -17.56 -0.09 8.75
C ARG A 272 -16.60 -0.42 7.61
N SER A 273 -15.94 -1.57 7.66
CA SER A 273 -14.96 -2.00 6.66
C SER A 273 -14.80 -3.51 6.68
N PHE A 274 -14.59 -4.12 5.52
CA PHE A 274 -14.41 -5.58 5.41
C PHE A 274 -13.08 -6.09 5.99
N PHE A 275 -12.11 -5.23 6.29
CA PHE A 275 -10.86 -5.58 6.95
C PHE A 275 -10.36 -4.47 7.88
N GLN A 276 -9.51 -4.85 8.83
CA GLN A 276 -8.79 -3.94 9.69
C GLN A 276 -7.28 -4.10 9.48
N LYS A 277 -6.60 -2.99 9.19
CA LYS A 277 -5.14 -2.95 9.08
C LYS A 277 -4.53 -3.01 10.47
N THR A 278 -3.72 -4.02 10.72
CA THR A 278 -3.04 -4.26 12.00
C THR A 278 -1.54 -3.99 11.89
N THR A 279 -0.82 -4.11 13.02
CA THR A 279 0.64 -3.99 13.08
C THR A 279 1.22 -5.06 13.99
N TYR A 280 1.83 -6.09 13.40
CA TYR A 280 2.41 -7.22 14.15
C TYR A 280 3.50 -6.81 15.15
N GLN A 281 4.18 -5.70 14.91
CA GLN A 281 5.21 -5.19 15.82
C GLN A 281 4.65 -4.79 17.20
N GLN A 282 3.44 -4.24 17.23
CA GLN A 282 2.73 -3.89 18.46
C GLN A 282 2.09 -5.12 19.15
N ALA A 283 1.93 -6.22 18.41
CA ALA A 283 1.37 -7.46 18.89
C ALA A 283 2.41 -8.58 19.18
N LYS A 284 3.69 -8.23 19.33
CA LYS A 284 4.73 -9.20 19.69
C LYS A 284 4.47 -9.81 21.07
N ASN A 285 4.04 -8.99 22.02
CA ASN A 285 3.66 -9.37 23.37
C ASN A 285 2.34 -8.67 23.71
N PRO A 286 1.19 -9.14 23.20
CA PRO A 286 -0.08 -8.49 23.43
C PRO A 286 -0.47 -8.59 24.90
N LYS A 287 -1.08 -7.54 25.40
CA LYS A 287 -1.64 -7.56 26.76
C LYS A 287 -2.77 -8.57 26.81
N LYS A 288 -2.73 -9.50 27.78
CA LYS A 288 -3.75 -10.55 27.95
C LYS A 288 -5.15 -9.94 28.02
N GLY A 289 -6.07 -10.47 27.22
CA GLY A 289 -7.46 -9.99 27.13
C GLY A 289 -7.61 -8.66 26.38
N SER A 290 -6.58 -8.18 25.69
CA SER A 290 -6.70 -7.01 24.80
C SER A 290 -7.28 -7.38 23.43
N PHE A 291 -7.69 -6.39 22.66
CA PHE A 291 -8.12 -6.61 21.27
C PHE A 291 -7.05 -7.36 20.45
N ALA A 292 -5.78 -7.00 20.57
CA ALA A 292 -4.70 -7.70 19.89
C ALA A 292 -4.57 -9.17 20.30
N ASP A 293 -4.71 -9.47 21.61
CA ASP A 293 -4.66 -10.82 22.15
C ASP A 293 -5.83 -11.68 21.65
N GLU A 294 -7.05 -11.13 21.67
CA GLU A 294 -8.24 -11.84 21.17
C GLU A 294 -8.22 -12.03 19.66
N MET A 295 -7.80 -11.02 18.89
CA MET A 295 -7.65 -11.15 17.43
C MET A 295 -6.65 -12.24 17.02
N ILE A 296 -5.60 -12.47 17.82
CA ILE A 296 -4.64 -13.56 17.58
C ILE A 296 -5.29 -14.92 17.79
N LYS A 297 -6.26 -15.04 18.70
CA LYS A 297 -6.98 -16.29 19.00
C LYS A 297 -8.09 -16.60 18.00
N MET A 298 -8.66 -15.58 17.34
CA MET A 298 -9.65 -15.72 16.28
C MET A 298 -9.06 -16.34 15.01
#